data_d80ab156b70d4d40f9c0f3033996b43d
#
_entry.id   d80ab156b70d4d40f9c0f3033996b43d
#
_cell.length_a   1.000
_cell.length_b   1.000
_cell.length_c   1.000
_cell.angle_alpha   90.00
_cell.angle_beta   90.00
_cell.angle_gamma   90.00
#
_symmetry.space_group_name_H-M   'P 1'
#
loop_
_entity.id
_entity.type
_entity.pdbx_description
1 polymer ?
#
loop_
_entity_poly.entity_id
_entity_poly.type
_entity_poly.pdbx_seq_one_letter_code
_entity_poly.pdbx_strand_id
1 'polypeptide(L)'
;MRWTVLSTLAVFGVAACGSEKKGDASQTAAVATANAAPAPAAPAAVVEVKMTGDGTSKAAFEPATLTVKAGSVVRFINVSGGPHDIAFYTDSVPKGAVDALKKGMANTMGDLVGPFLTQPNEHYDVSFAGAPAGKYRGYCLPHVALGMHITITVQ
;
A
#
# COMPACT_ATOMS: atom_id res chain seq x y z
N MET A 1 15.45 40.79 -15.93
CA MET A 1 14.90 41.93 -15.21
C MET A 1 15.19 41.72 -13.73
N ARG A 2 16.11 42.54 -13.23
CA ARG A 2 16.67 42.49 -11.85
C ARG A 2 15.76 43.35 -10.97
N TRP A 3 15.39 42.87 -9.80
CA TRP A 3 14.94 43.74 -8.71
C TRP A 3 15.56 43.28 -7.40
N THR A 4 16.45 44.08 -6.97
CA THR A 4 17.05 44.22 -5.64
C THR A 4 16.33 45.32 -4.88
N VAL A 5 15.97 45.14 -3.63
CA VAL A 5 15.80 46.18 -2.57
C VAL A 5 15.99 45.43 -1.24
N LEU A 6 17.06 45.56 -0.57
CA LEU A 6 17.61 46.50 0.43
C LEU A 6 16.77 46.66 1.71
N SER A 7 17.38 46.14 2.80
CA SER A 7 17.66 46.69 4.15
C SER A 7 16.56 47.38 4.95
N THR A 8 16.40 46.98 6.19
CA THR A 8 16.79 47.83 7.34
C THR A 8 16.85 47.02 8.64
N LEU A 9 17.97 47.24 9.34
CA LEU A 9 18.29 46.89 10.73
C LEU A 9 17.55 47.84 11.69
N ALA A 10 17.04 47.32 12.81
CA ALA A 10 16.87 48.15 14.00
C ALA A 10 17.10 47.31 15.27
N VAL A 11 18.19 47.64 15.94
CA VAL A 11 18.57 47.23 17.29
C VAL A 11 17.98 48.21 18.27
N PHE A 12 17.33 47.74 19.32
CA PHE A 12 17.25 48.44 20.61
C PHE A 12 17.12 47.43 21.73
N GLY A 13 18.17 47.41 22.54
CA GLY A 13 18.15 46.80 23.85
C GLY A 13 17.62 47.77 24.90
N VAL A 14 17.15 47.25 26.03
CA VAL A 14 17.40 47.78 27.37
C VAL A 14 17.07 46.70 28.40
N ALA A 15 17.99 46.58 29.36
CA ALA A 15 17.91 45.77 30.55
C ALA A 15 17.07 46.49 31.66
N ALA A 16 16.41 45.73 32.53
CA ALA A 16 16.22 46.13 33.93
C ALA A 16 15.88 44.89 34.78
N CYS A 17 16.66 44.80 35.84
CA CYS A 17 16.51 43.91 37.01
C CYS A 17 15.24 44.16 37.82
N GLY A 18 14.79 43.12 38.52
CA GLY A 18 14.18 43.41 39.82
C GLY A 18 13.11 42.42 40.31
N SER A 19 13.49 41.71 41.33
CA SER A 19 12.71 41.29 42.52
C SER A 19 11.95 39.93 42.50
N GLU A 20 12.47 39.13 43.37
CA GLU A 20 11.86 37.93 43.96
C GLU A 20 10.49 38.19 44.57
N LYS A 21 9.57 37.29 44.33
CA LYS A 21 8.55 36.94 45.29
C LYS A 21 8.16 35.47 45.17
N LYS A 22 8.47 34.77 46.24
CA LYS A 22 8.14 33.40 46.56
C LYS A 22 6.60 33.25 46.66
N GLY A 23 6.05 32.26 45.97
CA GLY A 23 4.64 31.93 46.01
C GLY A 23 4.42 30.56 45.39
N ASP A 24 4.38 29.66 46.25
CA ASP A 24 3.76 28.36 46.41
C ASP A 24 3.10 27.66 45.21
N ALA A 25 3.40 26.39 45.19
CA ALA A 25 3.09 25.32 44.29
C ALA A 25 1.62 25.20 43.87
N SER A 26 1.43 25.02 42.59
CA SER A 26 0.52 24.00 42.04
C SER A 26 1.05 23.58 40.68
N GLN A 27 1.81 22.50 40.66
CA GLN A 27 2.22 21.85 39.45
C GLN A 27 1.01 21.10 38.87
N THR A 28 0.27 21.76 38.03
CA THR A 28 -0.61 21.06 37.09
C THR A 28 0.30 20.47 36.02
N ALA A 29 0.55 19.17 36.10
CA ALA A 29 1.27 18.43 35.09
C ALA A 29 0.49 18.53 33.76
N ALA A 30 0.96 19.40 32.89
CA ALA A 30 0.57 19.38 31.51
C ALA A 30 1.10 18.06 30.92
N VAL A 31 0.20 17.12 30.70
CA VAL A 31 0.47 15.93 29.90
C VAL A 31 0.77 16.42 28.49
N ALA A 32 2.04 16.54 28.19
CA ALA A 32 2.50 16.70 26.82
C ALA A 32 2.15 15.41 26.06
N THR A 33 1.05 15.42 25.34
CA THR A 33 0.78 14.43 24.32
C THR A 33 1.91 14.54 23.29
N ALA A 34 2.91 13.68 23.45
CA ALA A 34 3.94 13.51 22.48
C ALA A 34 3.25 13.00 21.20
N ASN A 35 3.10 13.90 20.24
CA ASN A 35 2.71 13.55 18.87
C ASN A 35 3.88 12.75 18.28
N ALA A 36 3.88 11.43 18.50
CA ALA A 36 4.87 10.54 17.94
C ALA A 36 4.73 10.64 16.42
N ALA A 37 5.75 11.18 15.77
CA ALA A 37 5.87 11.11 14.31
C ALA A 37 5.71 9.65 13.89
N PRO A 38 4.97 9.36 12.80
CA PRO A 38 4.84 7.98 12.31
C PRO A 38 6.24 7.40 12.08
N ALA A 39 6.52 6.28 12.74
CA ALA A 39 7.76 5.55 12.48
C ALA A 39 7.87 5.26 10.97
N PRO A 40 9.08 5.29 10.38
CA PRO A 40 9.27 4.92 8.99
C PRO A 40 8.61 3.57 8.75
N ALA A 41 7.71 3.51 7.76
CA ALA A 41 7.03 2.27 7.43
C ALA A 41 8.10 1.23 7.08
N ALA A 42 8.07 0.08 7.75
CA ALA A 42 8.92 -1.04 7.41
C ALA A 42 8.73 -1.38 5.91
N PRO A 43 9.79 -1.80 5.19
CA PRO A 43 9.66 -2.16 3.79
C PRO A 43 8.52 -3.17 3.61
N ALA A 44 7.69 -2.94 2.59
CA ALA A 44 6.54 -3.78 2.30
C ALA A 44 7.00 -5.23 2.09
N ALA A 45 6.40 -6.17 2.82
CA ALA A 45 6.69 -7.58 2.62
C ALA A 45 6.19 -8.00 1.23
N VAL A 46 7.05 -8.68 0.45
CA VAL A 46 6.67 -9.27 -0.83
C VAL A 46 6.32 -10.73 -0.60
N VAL A 47 5.13 -11.13 -1.03
CA VAL A 47 4.64 -12.51 -0.97
C VAL A 47 4.43 -12.99 -2.39
N GLU A 48 5.02 -14.13 -2.75
CA GLU A 48 4.95 -14.66 -4.11
C GLU A 48 3.78 -15.63 -4.28
N VAL A 49 3.15 -15.54 -5.44
CA VAL A 49 2.10 -16.44 -5.93
C VAL A 49 2.50 -16.89 -7.34
N LYS A 50 2.64 -18.19 -7.52
CA LYS A 50 2.91 -18.78 -8.83
C LYS A 50 1.62 -18.95 -9.61
N MET A 51 1.67 -18.70 -10.90
CA MET A 51 0.62 -18.99 -11.85
C MET A 51 1.09 -20.13 -12.73
N THR A 52 0.37 -21.24 -12.65
CA THR A 52 0.77 -22.50 -13.30
C THR A 52 -0.36 -23.04 -14.15
N GLY A 53 -0.02 -23.87 -15.14
CA GLY A 53 -1.00 -24.53 -15.98
C GLY A 53 -0.37 -25.37 -17.07
N ASP A 54 -1.22 -26.05 -17.86
CA ASP A 54 -0.84 -26.78 -19.07
C ASP A 54 -1.27 -26.06 -20.37
N GLY A 55 -1.85 -24.85 -20.24
CA GLY A 55 -2.34 -24.03 -21.33
C GLY A 55 -3.69 -24.47 -21.91
N THR A 56 -4.32 -25.55 -21.41
CA THR A 56 -5.53 -26.12 -22.04
C THR A 56 -6.60 -26.57 -21.03
N SER A 57 -6.23 -27.33 -20.02
CA SER A 57 -7.18 -28.00 -19.12
C SER A 57 -6.97 -27.71 -17.64
N LYS A 58 -5.81 -27.22 -17.26
CA LYS A 58 -5.43 -26.95 -15.87
C LYS A 58 -4.77 -25.59 -15.78
N ALA A 59 -5.22 -24.80 -14.82
CA ALA A 59 -4.57 -23.55 -14.45
C ALA A 59 -4.85 -23.25 -12.96
N ALA A 60 -3.84 -22.75 -12.24
CA ALA A 60 -3.94 -22.50 -10.82
C ALA A 60 -3.07 -21.32 -10.37
N PHE A 61 -3.52 -20.63 -9.31
CA PHE A 61 -2.66 -19.85 -8.45
C PHE A 61 -2.11 -20.73 -7.32
N GLU A 62 -0.83 -20.62 -7.03
CA GLU A 62 -0.16 -21.40 -5.99
C GLU A 62 0.61 -20.48 -5.04
N PRO A 63 0.14 -20.27 -3.81
CA PRO A 63 -1.10 -20.85 -3.24
C PRO A 63 -2.38 -20.16 -3.76
N ALA A 64 -3.49 -20.89 -3.78
CA ALA A 64 -4.81 -20.35 -4.14
C ALA A 64 -5.48 -19.54 -3.00
N THR A 65 -4.94 -19.63 -1.79
CA THR A 65 -5.34 -18.83 -0.63
C THR A 65 -4.10 -18.38 0.14
N LEU A 66 -4.07 -17.10 0.52
CA LEU A 66 -2.98 -16.57 1.34
C LEU A 66 -3.49 -15.46 2.26
N THR A 67 -2.73 -15.21 3.32
CA THR A 67 -2.96 -14.08 4.22
C THR A 67 -1.74 -13.18 4.21
N VAL A 68 -1.97 -11.88 4.06
CA VAL A 68 -0.92 -10.85 4.03
C VAL A 68 -1.24 -9.73 5.01
N LYS A 69 -0.23 -9.01 5.45
CA LYS A 69 -0.42 -7.79 6.24
C LYS A 69 -0.81 -6.64 5.33
N ALA A 70 -1.55 -5.68 5.88
CA ALA A 70 -1.81 -4.41 5.19
C ALA A 70 -0.48 -3.77 4.73
N GLY A 71 -0.46 -3.26 3.51
CA GLY A 71 0.74 -2.69 2.91
C GLY A 71 1.68 -3.68 2.23
N SER A 72 1.43 -4.99 2.31
CA SER A 72 2.21 -5.99 1.58
C SER A 72 2.06 -5.85 0.07
N VAL A 73 3.04 -6.36 -0.64
CA VAL A 73 2.98 -6.56 -2.10
C VAL A 73 2.81 -8.06 -2.37
N VAL A 74 1.86 -8.41 -3.23
CA VAL A 74 1.73 -9.77 -3.75
C VAL A 74 2.28 -9.80 -5.16
N ARG A 75 3.30 -10.63 -5.38
CA ARG A 75 3.96 -10.83 -6.66
C ARG A 75 3.41 -12.06 -7.33
N PHE A 76 2.76 -11.88 -8.46
CA PHE A 76 2.25 -12.96 -9.30
C PHE A 76 3.29 -13.30 -10.37
N ILE A 77 3.71 -14.55 -10.43
CA ILE A 77 4.78 -15.02 -11.33
C ILE A 77 4.19 -16.02 -12.31
N ASN A 78 4.30 -15.75 -13.61
CA ASN A 78 3.95 -16.72 -14.64
C ASN A 78 5.03 -17.84 -14.68
N VAL A 79 4.66 -19.05 -14.31
CA VAL A 79 5.56 -20.20 -14.31
C VAL A 79 5.36 -21.06 -15.58
N SER A 80 4.11 -21.39 -15.89
CA SER A 80 3.78 -22.24 -17.02
C SER A 80 2.31 -22.13 -17.43
N GLY A 81 1.98 -22.47 -18.67
CA GLY A 81 0.59 -22.55 -19.14
C GLY A 81 -0.08 -21.21 -19.39
N GLY A 82 0.70 -20.12 -19.52
CA GLY A 82 0.19 -18.79 -19.83
C GLY A 82 -0.45 -18.67 -21.22
N PRO A 83 -1.07 -17.50 -21.52
CA PRO A 83 -0.97 -16.26 -20.76
C PRO A 83 -1.77 -16.28 -19.47
N HIS A 84 -1.24 -15.64 -18.42
CA HIS A 84 -1.92 -15.45 -17.16
C HIS A 84 -2.06 -13.97 -16.82
N ASP A 85 -3.04 -13.64 -15.99
CA ASP A 85 -3.18 -12.34 -15.36
C ASP A 85 -3.71 -12.49 -13.93
N ILE A 86 -3.87 -11.38 -13.24
CA ILE A 86 -4.67 -11.28 -12.02
C ILE A 86 -5.71 -10.19 -12.18
N ALA A 87 -6.95 -10.55 -11.98
CA ALA A 87 -8.08 -9.65 -11.90
C ALA A 87 -8.79 -9.83 -10.55
N PHE A 88 -9.45 -8.77 -10.05
CA PHE A 88 -10.25 -8.86 -8.84
C PHE A 88 -11.72 -8.60 -9.15
N TYR A 89 -12.59 -9.35 -8.47
CA TYR A 89 -14.03 -9.10 -8.50
C TYR A 89 -14.35 -7.82 -7.72
N THR A 90 -14.84 -6.79 -8.37
CA THR A 90 -15.13 -5.49 -7.75
C THR A 90 -16.22 -5.55 -6.68
N ASP A 91 -17.12 -6.50 -6.78
CA ASP A 91 -18.21 -6.79 -5.82
C ASP A 91 -17.78 -7.71 -4.66
N SER A 92 -16.60 -8.31 -4.76
CA SER A 92 -16.08 -9.28 -3.80
C SER A 92 -14.80 -8.80 -3.11
N VAL A 93 -14.56 -7.49 -3.11
CA VAL A 93 -13.51 -6.82 -2.32
C VAL A 93 -14.15 -5.99 -1.21
N PRO A 94 -13.45 -5.71 -0.11
CA PRO A 94 -13.97 -4.88 0.97
C PRO A 94 -14.41 -3.49 0.49
N LYS A 95 -15.38 -2.90 1.18
CA LYS A 95 -15.84 -1.54 0.88
C LYS A 95 -14.66 -0.56 0.92
N GLY A 96 -14.50 0.26 -0.10
CA GLY A 96 -13.39 1.22 -0.23
C GLY A 96 -12.07 0.63 -0.72
N ALA A 97 -12.00 -0.68 -0.99
CA ALA A 97 -10.79 -1.35 -1.46
C ALA A 97 -10.47 -1.05 -2.93
N VAL A 98 -11.49 -0.75 -3.74
CA VAL A 98 -11.32 -0.55 -5.20
C VAL A 98 -10.29 0.54 -5.51
N ASP A 99 -10.37 1.69 -4.84
CA ASP A 99 -9.44 2.79 -5.07
C ASP A 99 -8.01 2.47 -4.61
N ALA A 100 -7.86 1.71 -3.52
CA ALA A 100 -6.57 1.25 -3.05
C ALA A 100 -5.94 0.25 -4.04
N LEU A 101 -6.72 -0.71 -4.54
CA LEU A 101 -6.26 -1.65 -5.56
C LEU A 101 -5.92 -0.95 -6.88
N LYS A 102 -6.73 0.00 -7.35
CA LYS A 102 -6.41 0.80 -8.55
C LYS A 102 -5.07 1.51 -8.44
N LYS A 103 -4.72 2.01 -7.25
CA LYS A 103 -3.42 2.62 -6.97
C LYS A 103 -2.29 1.58 -6.86
N GLY A 104 -2.63 0.39 -6.38
CA GLY A 104 -1.69 -0.71 -6.16
C GLY A 104 -1.41 -1.57 -7.39
N MET A 105 -2.16 -1.39 -8.47
CA MET A 105 -2.06 -2.13 -9.72
C MET A 105 -1.61 -1.20 -10.84
N ALA A 106 -0.43 -1.42 -11.40
CA ALA A 106 0.08 -0.64 -12.53
C ALA A 106 -0.33 -1.27 -13.86
N ASN A 107 -0.39 -0.48 -14.95
CA ASN A 107 -0.60 -0.96 -16.33
C ASN A 107 -1.82 -1.86 -16.50
N THR A 108 -2.92 -1.56 -15.81
CA THR A 108 -4.15 -2.36 -15.89
C THR A 108 -4.79 -2.28 -17.28
N MET A 109 -5.39 -3.38 -17.72
CA MET A 109 -6.15 -3.47 -18.97
C MET A 109 -7.62 -3.07 -18.80
N GLY A 110 -8.08 -2.96 -17.56
CA GLY A 110 -9.45 -2.59 -17.19
C GLY A 110 -9.56 -2.38 -15.69
N ASP A 111 -10.78 -2.23 -15.18
CA ASP A 111 -11.00 -2.07 -13.75
C ASP A 111 -10.53 -3.31 -12.98
N LEU A 112 -9.45 -3.13 -12.20
CA LEU A 112 -8.83 -4.18 -11.39
C LEU A 112 -8.39 -5.43 -12.20
N VAL A 113 -8.03 -5.24 -13.48
CA VAL A 113 -7.51 -6.31 -14.36
C VAL A 113 -6.06 -5.97 -14.71
N GLY A 114 -5.12 -6.79 -14.25
CA GLY A 114 -3.70 -6.66 -14.54
C GLY A 114 -3.35 -7.01 -15.98
N PRO A 115 -2.11 -6.75 -16.43
CA PRO A 115 -1.65 -7.10 -17.76
C PRO A 115 -1.49 -8.63 -17.91
N PHE A 116 -1.55 -9.11 -19.15
CA PHE A 116 -1.20 -10.49 -19.44
C PHE A 116 0.31 -10.72 -19.33
N LEU A 117 0.68 -11.74 -18.56
CA LEU A 117 2.03 -12.27 -18.48
C LEU A 117 2.12 -13.46 -19.46
N THR A 118 2.92 -13.30 -20.49
CA THR A 118 2.98 -14.26 -21.62
C THR A 118 4.23 -15.12 -21.61
N GLN A 119 5.29 -14.66 -20.94
CA GLN A 119 6.56 -15.37 -20.90
C GLN A 119 6.80 -16.00 -19.52
N PRO A 120 7.49 -17.14 -19.44
CA PRO A 120 7.92 -17.71 -18.18
C PRO A 120 8.77 -16.72 -17.37
N ASN A 121 8.54 -16.69 -16.06
CA ASN A 121 9.17 -15.79 -15.08
C ASN A 121 8.80 -14.31 -15.20
N GLU A 122 7.94 -13.91 -16.12
CA GLU A 122 7.29 -12.60 -16.01
C GLU A 122 6.51 -12.51 -14.70
N HIS A 123 6.51 -11.34 -14.11
CA HIS A 123 5.77 -11.11 -12.87
C HIS A 123 5.01 -9.80 -12.88
N TYR A 124 3.99 -9.76 -12.05
CA TYR A 124 3.17 -8.58 -11.82
C TYR A 124 2.97 -8.38 -10.33
N ASP A 125 3.24 -7.17 -9.85
CA ASP A 125 3.15 -6.82 -8.44
C ASP A 125 1.84 -6.06 -8.17
N VAL A 126 1.10 -6.52 -7.17
CA VAL A 126 -0.09 -5.85 -6.65
C VAL A 126 0.21 -5.38 -5.23
N SER A 127 0.19 -4.06 -5.04
CA SER A 127 0.37 -3.45 -3.72
C SER A 127 -0.96 -3.36 -2.98
N PHE A 128 -0.98 -3.81 -1.72
CA PHE A 128 -2.10 -3.65 -0.80
C PHE A 128 -1.91 -2.46 0.15
N ALA A 129 -1.09 -1.47 -0.26
CA ALA A 129 -0.92 -0.23 0.50
C ALA A 129 -2.23 0.55 0.57
N GLY A 130 -2.69 0.84 1.79
CA GLY A 130 -3.97 1.51 2.02
C GLY A 130 -5.21 0.64 1.75
N ALA A 131 -5.02 -0.63 1.42
CA ALA A 131 -6.13 -1.57 1.25
C ALA A 131 -6.74 -1.94 2.60
N PRO A 132 -8.08 -1.85 2.78
CA PRO A 132 -8.76 -2.26 4.00
C PRO A 132 -8.53 -3.75 4.32
N ALA A 133 -8.56 -4.09 5.60
CA ALA A 133 -8.56 -5.50 6.01
C ALA A 133 -9.81 -6.22 5.47
N GLY A 134 -9.64 -7.48 5.07
CA GLY A 134 -10.72 -8.30 4.54
C GLY A 134 -10.28 -9.26 3.45
N LYS A 135 -11.26 -9.88 2.79
CA LYS A 135 -11.02 -10.86 1.73
C LYS A 135 -11.12 -10.21 0.35
N TYR A 136 -10.16 -10.51 -0.48
CA TYR A 136 -10.02 -10.07 -1.85
C TYR A 136 -10.07 -11.29 -2.76
N ARG A 137 -11.15 -11.45 -3.50
CA ARG A 137 -11.29 -12.55 -4.45
C ARG A 137 -10.81 -12.11 -5.82
N GLY A 138 -9.88 -12.91 -6.36
CA GLY A 138 -9.33 -12.69 -7.69
C GLY A 138 -9.47 -13.92 -8.58
N TYR A 139 -9.18 -13.72 -9.85
CA TYR A 139 -9.23 -14.75 -10.87
C TYR A 139 -8.22 -14.44 -11.97
N CYS A 140 -7.91 -15.45 -12.79
CA CYS A 140 -7.18 -15.27 -14.04
C CYS A 140 -8.20 -15.21 -15.19
N LEU A 141 -8.24 -14.12 -15.94
CA LEU A 141 -9.25 -13.89 -16.98
C LEU A 141 -9.26 -15.00 -18.05
N PRO A 142 -8.12 -15.43 -18.64
CA PRO A 142 -8.12 -16.51 -19.61
C PRO A 142 -8.56 -17.87 -19.04
N HIS A 143 -8.36 -18.09 -17.73
CA HIS A 143 -8.53 -19.41 -17.13
C HIS A 143 -9.63 -19.46 -16.05
N VAL A 144 -10.49 -18.44 -16.00
CA VAL A 144 -11.62 -18.43 -15.03
C VAL A 144 -12.55 -19.63 -15.22
N ALA A 145 -12.77 -20.05 -16.44
CA ALA A 145 -13.59 -21.24 -16.73
C ALA A 145 -12.94 -22.56 -16.28
N LEU A 146 -11.61 -22.58 -16.07
CA LEU A 146 -10.88 -23.71 -15.50
C LEU A 146 -10.82 -23.67 -13.97
N GLY A 147 -11.47 -22.69 -13.34
CA GLY A 147 -11.47 -22.52 -11.89
C GLY A 147 -10.23 -21.85 -11.32
N MET A 148 -9.46 -21.12 -12.12
CA MET A 148 -8.26 -20.39 -11.65
C MET A 148 -8.68 -19.17 -10.85
N HIS A 149 -8.87 -19.37 -9.55
CA HIS A 149 -9.27 -18.35 -8.56
C HIS A 149 -8.27 -18.27 -7.42
N ILE A 150 -8.22 -17.09 -6.79
CA ILE A 150 -7.40 -16.85 -5.60
C ILE A 150 -8.23 -16.08 -4.56
N THR A 151 -7.94 -16.33 -3.28
CA THR A 151 -8.45 -15.52 -2.17
C THR A 151 -7.27 -15.00 -1.35
N ILE A 152 -7.14 -13.68 -1.28
CA ILE A 152 -6.14 -12.99 -0.47
C ILE A 152 -6.87 -12.38 0.73
N THR A 153 -6.40 -12.70 1.93
CA THR A 153 -6.88 -12.07 3.16
C THR A 153 -5.87 -11.03 3.62
N VAL A 154 -6.28 -9.77 3.69
CA VAL A 154 -5.49 -8.67 4.25
C VAL A 154 -5.86 -8.46 5.72
N GLN A 155 -4.87 -8.37 6.61
CA GLN A 155 -5.05 -8.16 8.06
C GLN A 155 -4.03 -7.19 8.65
#